data_bf0d39b176b07c2419fd819d89a383bb
#
_entry.id   bf0d39b176b07c2419fd819d89a383bb
#
_cell.length_a   1.000
_cell.length_b   1.000
_cell.length_c   1.000
_cell.angle_alpha   90.00
_cell.angle_beta   90.00
_cell.angle_gamma   90.00
#
_symmetry.space_group_name_H-M   'P 1'
#
loop_
_entity.id
_entity.type
_entity.pdbx_description
1 polymer ?
#
loop_
_entity_poly.entity_id
_entity_poly.type
_entity_poly.pdbx_seq_one_letter_code
_entity_poly.pdbx_strand_id
1 'polypeptide(L)'
;MKTVRDIGEFGLIRQLSKNIPLAGDDCAVLPGGLLLTCDPVVEGIHYLPGTPARRVGWKAMARNLSDIAAMGGRPRWAVVSLGLRPATPVRWVTQLYAGMHAAAGKFGCRIVGGDTTHVKHEQFVVVTMLGEAERPVMRTGSKIGDSVFVTGKLGTGRHLTFVPRVKEARWLVHNFDIHAMIDLSDGLASDVKHLGVGIDLDAAEIPGRLPAALTRGEDFELLFTLDPREVTALRTQWKFPVKLTEIGRVVRGRGVRLDGRPLTAKGYDHFPKRR
;
A
#
# COMPACT_ATOMS: atom_id res chain seq x y z
N MET A 1 19.23 -24.80 11.38
CA MET A 1 18.57 -23.58 11.93
C MET A 1 17.55 -23.09 10.91
N LYS A 2 16.32 -22.75 11.33
CA LYS A 2 15.32 -22.17 10.39
C LYS A 2 15.74 -20.76 9.97
N THR A 3 15.64 -20.48 8.69
CA THR A 3 15.93 -19.17 8.08
C THR A 3 14.64 -18.44 7.69
N VAL A 4 14.72 -17.16 7.34
CA VAL A 4 13.58 -16.39 6.85
C VAL A 4 12.97 -17.04 5.61
N ARG A 5 13.80 -17.60 4.71
CA ARG A 5 13.34 -18.31 3.51
C ARG A 5 12.46 -19.53 3.83
N ASP A 6 12.72 -20.24 4.96
CA ASP A 6 11.95 -21.43 5.32
C ASP A 6 10.54 -21.10 5.79
N ILE A 7 10.31 -19.90 6.33
CA ILE A 7 9.01 -19.46 6.85
C ILE A 7 8.31 -18.45 5.94
N GLY A 8 9.04 -17.77 5.06
CA GLY A 8 8.56 -16.69 4.21
C GLY A 8 8.24 -15.43 5.00
N GLU A 9 7.90 -14.35 4.29
CA GLU A 9 7.59 -13.05 4.87
C GLU A 9 6.44 -13.11 5.88
N PHE A 10 5.28 -13.60 5.47
CA PHE A 10 4.10 -13.71 6.34
C PHE A 10 4.30 -14.67 7.53
N GLY A 11 5.19 -15.66 7.40
CA GLY A 11 5.58 -16.52 8.50
C GLY A 11 6.40 -15.78 9.54
N LEU A 12 7.32 -14.92 9.09
CA LEU A 12 8.12 -14.05 9.95
C LEU A 12 7.25 -13.02 10.65
N ILE A 13 6.42 -12.30 9.91
CA ILE A 13 5.49 -11.30 10.46
C ILE A 13 4.61 -11.91 11.56
N ARG A 14 4.02 -13.09 11.33
CA ARG A 14 3.23 -13.79 12.36
C ARG A 14 4.01 -14.13 13.63
N GLN A 15 5.31 -14.36 13.55
CA GLN A 15 6.12 -14.59 14.75
C GLN A 15 6.38 -13.30 15.51
N LEU A 16 6.71 -12.23 14.80
CA LEU A 16 7.04 -10.92 15.37
C LEU A 16 5.81 -10.23 15.97
N SER A 17 4.68 -10.25 15.27
CA SER A 17 3.45 -9.57 15.67
C SER A 17 2.84 -10.09 16.98
N LYS A 18 3.25 -11.29 17.45
CA LYS A 18 2.85 -11.77 18.79
C LYS A 18 3.24 -10.82 19.92
N ASN A 19 4.33 -10.07 19.73
CA ASN A 19 4.87 -9.13 20.71
C ASN A 19 4.73 -7.67 20.26
N ILE A 20 3.99 -7.42 19.17
CA ILE A 20 3.75 -6.07 18.61
C ILE A 20 2.24 -5.89 18.46
N PRO A 21 1.54 -5.47 19.52
CA PRO A 21 0.07 -5.50 19.58
C PRO A 21 -0.63 -4.58 18.56
N LEU A 22 0.07 -3.58 18.02
CA LEU A 22 -0.46 -2.64 17.03
C LEU A 22 -0.08 -3.01 15.59
N ALA A 23 0.64 -4.13 15.37
CA ALA A 23 0.95 -4.60 14.03
C ALA A 23 -0.23 -5.33 13.40
N GLY A 24 -0.40 -5.22 12.10
CA GLY A 24 -1.38 -6.01 11.35
C GLY A 24 -2.24 -5.22 10.38
N ASP A 25 -1.99 -3.92 10.25
CA ASP A 25 -2.62 -3.04 9.29
C ASP A 25 -1.59 -2.20 8.51
N ASP A 26 -2.01 -1.35 7.59
CA ASP A 26 -1.11 -0.52 6.78
C ASP A 26 -0.35 0.50 7.65
N CYS A 27 -0.98 0.98 8.72
CA CYS A 27 -0.32 1.76 9.77
C CYS A 27 -0.60 1.18 11.15
N ALA A 28 0.31 1.40 12.09
CA ALA A 28 -0.01 1.29 13.50
C ALA A 28 -0.91 2.46 13.92
N VAL A 29 -2.02 2.15 14.59
CA VAL A 29 -2.94 3.17 15.14
C VAL A 29 -2.55 3.44 16.58
N LEU A 30 -2.05 4.65 16.83
CA LEU A 30 -1.65 5.12 18.16
C LEU A 30 -2.78 5.91 18.83
N PRO A 31 -2.72 6.16 20.16
CA PRO A 31 -3.71 6.98 20.86
C PRO A 31 -3.94 8.33 20.19
N GLY A 32 -5.19 8.78 20.16
CA GLY A 32 -5.59 10.04 19.53
C GLY A 32 -5.73 9.97 18.00
N GLY A 33 -5.79 8.76 17.43
CA GLY A 33 -5.96 8.58 15.98
C GLY A 33 -4.69 8.86 15.17
N LEU A 34 -3.51 8.81 15.82
CA LEU A 34 -2.24 8.94 15.11
C LEU A 34 -1.93 7.65 14.34
N LEU A 35 -1.48 7.80 13.11
CA LEU A 35 -1.09 6.73 12.20
C LEU A 35 0.43 6.74 12.02
N LEU A 36 1.09 5.61 12.24
CA LEU A 36 2.53 5.47 12.09
C LEU A 36 2.85 4.32 11.11
N THR A 37 3.58 4.64 10.05
CA THR A 37 4.09 3.67 9.07
C THR A 37 5.57 3.85 8.81
N CYS A 38 6.22 2.80 8.27
CA CYS A 38 7.65 2.81 7.96
C CYS A 38 7.94 1.86 6.79
N ASP A 39 8.35 2.41 5.65
CA ASP A 39 8.64 1.65 4.45
C ASP A 39 10.05 1.91 3.92
N PRO A 40 10.84 0.85 3.61
CA PRO A 40 12.11 0.95 2.94
C PRO A 40 11.97 0.97 1.41
N VAL A 41 12.90 1.63 0.75
CA VAL A 41 13.17 1.51 -0.69
C VAL A 41 14.64 1.15 -0.88
N VAL A 42 14.90 -0.05 -1.38
CA VAL A 42 16.24 -0.65 -1.47
C VAL A 42 16.65 -0.80 -2.93
N GLU A 43 17.89 -0.43 -3.27
CA GLU A 43 18.48 -0.62 -4.59
C GLU A 43 18.54 -2.12 -4.95
N GLY A 44 18.25 -2.47 -6.20
CA GLY A 44 18.17 -3.86 -6.66
C GLY A 44 16.87 -4.59 -6.32
N ILE A 45 16.09 -4.07 -5.37
CA ILE A 45 14.77 -4.63 -4.98
C ILE A 45 13.65 -3.72 -5.46
N HIS A 46 13.62 -2.49 -5.01
CA HIS A 46 12.52 -1.55 -5.27
C HIS A 46 12.82 -0.57 -6.41
N TYR A 47 14.08 -0.42 -6.79
CA TYR A 47 14.54 0.32 -7.97
C TYR A 47 15.87 -0.25 -8.46
N LEU A 48 16.13 -0.12 -9.75
CA LEU A 48 17.38 -0.59 -10.36
C LEU A 48 18.47 0.49 -10.27
N PRO A 49 19.77 0.08 -10.24
CA PRO A 49 20.88 1.02 -10.47
C PRO A 49 20.63 1.86 -11.72
N GLY A 50 20.96 3.15 -11.66
CA GLY A 50 20.71 4.08 -12.78
C GLY A 50 19.31 4.70 -12.80
N THR A 51 18.37 4.25 -11.95
CA THR A 51 17.06 4.90 -11.82
C THR A 51 17.24 6.36 -11.41
N PRO A 52 16.57 7.33 -12.07
CA PRO A 52 16.68 8.74 -11.70
C PRO A 52 16.32 8.97 -10.23
N ALA A 53 17.25 9.56 -9.46
CA ALA A 53 17.12 9.75 -8.01
C ALA A 53 15.82 10.45 -7.60
N ARG A 54 15.35 11.42 -8.41
CA ARG A 54 14.07 12.09 -8.16
C ARG A 54 12.88 11.13 -8.17
N ARG A 55 12.89 10.09 -9.03
CA ARG A 55 11.84 9.05 -9.05
C ARG A 55 11.95 8.12 -7.85
N VAL A 56 13.17 7.78 -7.44
CA VAL A 56 13.41 7.00 -6.21
C VAL A 56 12.87 7.74 -4.99
N GLY A 57 13.18 9.03 -4.87
CA GLY A 57 12.66 9.88 -3.78
C GLY A 57 11.14 10.02 -3.79
N TRP A 58 10.54 10.21 -4.98
CA TRP A 58 9.08 10.19 -5.09
C TRP A 58 8.50 8.88 -4.58
N LYS A 59 9.00 7.72 -5.03
CA LYS A 59 8.54 6.40 -4.62
C LYS A 59 8.68 6.20 -3.11
N ALA A 60 9.82 6.57 -2.52
CA ALA A 60 10.06 6.40 -1.09
C ALA A 60 9.03 7.12 -0.20
N MET A 61 8.65 8.35 -0.58
CA MET A 61 7.57 9.07 0.12
C MET A 61 6.19 8.52 -0.23
N ALA A 62 5.96 8.19 -1.50
CA ALA A 62 4.65 7.82 -2.00
C ALA A 62 4.13 6.51 -1.41
N ARG A 63 4.99 5.54 -1.09
CA ARG A 63 4.61 4.29 -0.41
C ARG A 63 3.97 4.59 0.95
N ASN A 64 4.67 5.30 1.82
CA ASN A 64 4.16 5.68 3.14
C ASN A 64 2.90 6.58 3.05
N LEU A 65 2.82 7.45 2.05
CA LEU A 65 1.61 8.23 1.79
C LEU A 65 0.44 7.34 1.41
N SER A 66 0.71 6.20 0.76
CA SER A 66 -0.29 5.19 0.39
C SER A 66 -0.83 4.46 1.62
N ASP A 67 0.05 4.07 2.55
CA ASP A 67 -0.36 3.44 3.82
C ASP A 67 -1.27 4.38 4.64
N ILE A 68 -0.87 5.65 4.77
CA ILE A 68 -1.72 6.65 5.45
C ILE A 68 -3.06 6.80 4.75
N ALA A 69 -3.07 6.77 3.40
CA ALA A 69 -4.31 6.84 2.62
C ALA A 69 -5.18 5.62 2.85
N ALA A 70 -4.61 4.40 2.86
CA ALA A 70 -5.32 3.14 3.10
C ALA A 70 -6.09 3.14 4.43
N MET A 71 -5.62 3.91 5.42
CA MET A 71 -6.30 4.11 6.70
C MET A 71 -7.26 5.33 6.71
N GLY A 72 -7.51 5.97 5.56
CA GLY A 72 -8.32 7.18 5.45
C GLY A 72 -7.67 8.43 6.06
N GLY A 73 -6.38 8.37 6.31
CA GLY A 73 -5.63 9.36 7.09
C GLY A 73 -5.15 10.58 6.30
N ARG A 74 -4.68 11.55 7.06
CA ARG A 74 -3.98 12.75 6.59
C ARG A 74 -2.51 12.65 6.97
N PRO A 75 -1.56 12.61 6.02
CA PRO A 75 -0.14 12.62 6.32
C PRO A 75 0.28 13.96 6.93
N ARG A 76 1.22 13.95 7.88
CA ARG A 76 1.66 15.15 8.62
C ARG A 76 3.15 15.35 8.58
N TRP A 77 3.93 14.39 9.07
CA TRP A 77 5.38 14.50 9.19
C TRP A 77 6.06 13.22 8.77
N ALA A 78 7.29 13.37 8.28
CA ALA A 78 8.14 12.24 7.96
C ALA A 78 9.57 12.48 8.43
N VAL A 79 10.25 11.41 8.82
CA VAL A 79 11.70 11.36 8.97
C VAL A 79 12.28 10.37 7.96
N VAL A 80 13.52 10.60 7.53
CA VAL A 80 14.15 9.84 6.45
C VAL A 80 15.49 9.31 6.90
N SER A 81 15.70 7.99 6.87
CA SER A 81 17.00 7.38 7.08
C SER A 81 17.60 6.93 5.75
N LEU A 82 18.86 7.29 5.51
CA LEU A 82 19.59 6.98 4.28
C LEU A 82 20.76 6.05 4.56
N GLY A 83 20.89 4.99 3.78
CA GLY A 83 22.11 4.22 3.63
C GLY A 83 22.75 4.50 2.27
N LEU A 84 23.90 5.18 2.24
CA LEU A 84 24.55 5.64 1.02
C LEU A 84 25.96 5.06 0.89
N ARG A 85 26.36 4.69 -0.33
CA ARG A 85 27.77 4.37 -0.60
C ARG A 85 28.62 5.66 -0.52
N PRO A 86 29.85 5.62 0.02
CA PRO A 86 30.72 6.81 0.08
C PRO A 86 30.93 7.50 -1.27
N ALA A 87 30.91 6.75 -2.36
CA ALA A 87 31.06 7.26 -3.73
C ALA A 87 29.76 7.82 -4.33
N THR A 88 28.64 7.87 -3.59
CA THR A 88 27.38 8.40 -4.11
C THR A 88 27.50 9.91 -4.35
N PRO A 89 27.25 10.41 -5.57
CA PRO A 89 27.34 11.85 -5.84
C PRO A 89 26.34 12.65 -5.00
N VAL A 90 26.77 13.77 -4.41
CA VAL A 90 25.90 14.68 -3.66
C VAL A 90 24.68 15.11 -4.50
N ARG A 91 24.89 15.35 -5.81
CA ARG A 91 23.79 15.66 -6.74
C ARG A 91 22.70 14.60 -6.76
N TRP A 92 23.06 13.31 -6.65
CA TRP A 92 22.08 12.21 -6.60
C TRP A 92 21.21 12.36 -5.35
N VAL A 93 21.80 12.62 -4.18
CA VAL A 93 21.09 12.82 -2.91
C VAL A 93 20.18 14.05 -2.97
N THR A 94 20.67 15.16 -3.54
CA THR A 94 19.87 16.38 -3.71
C THR A 94 18.64 16.12 -4.60
N GLN A 95 18.81 15.36 -5.69
CA GLN A 95 17.69 14.98 -6.56
C GLN A 95 16.72 13.99 -5.90
N LEU A 96 17.22 13.08 -5.06
CA LEU A 96 16.42 12.19 -4.23
C LEU A 96 15.48 13.02 -3.32
N TYR A 97 16.04 13.96 -2.57
CA TYR A 97 15.26 14.88 -1.72
C TYR A 97 14.29 15.75 -2.52
N ALA A 98 14.66 16.20 -3.70
CA ALA A 98 13.74 16.93 -4.57
C ALA A 98 12.52 16.08 -4.96
N GLY A 99 12.69 14.79 -5.16
CA GLY A 99 11.59 13.84 -5.38
C GLY A 99 10.72 13.66 -4.14
N MET A 100 11.34 13.47 -2.99
CA MET A 100 10.64 13.32 -1.70
C MET A 100 9.84 14.58 -1.35
N HIS A 101 10.43 15.77 -1.48
CA HIS A 101 9.73 17.04 -1.23
C HIS A 101 8.56 17.26 -2.20
N ALA A 102 8.69 16.85 -3.47
CA ALA A 102 7.60 16.97 -4.43
C ALA A 102 6.40 16.07 -4.04
N ALA A 103 6.65 14.85 -3.57
CA ALA A 103 5.59 13.98 -3.07
C ALA A 103 4.99 14.50 -1.76
N ALA A 104 5.84 14.83 -0.78
CA ALA A 104 5.40 15.36 0.51
C ALA A 104 4.55 16.62 0.37
N GLY A 105 5.01 17.61 -0.40
CA GLY A 105 4.33 18.88 -0.60
C GLY A 105 2.97 18.73 -1.28
N LYS A 106 2.83 17.77 -2.22
CA LYS A 106 1.56 17.50 -2.90
C LYS A 106 0.44 17.08 -1.94
N PHE A 107 0.79 16.46 -0.81
CA PHE A 107 -0.16 15.93 0.17
C PHE A 107 -0.09 16.62 1.54
N GLY A 108 0.66 17.72 1.65
CA GLY A 108 0.76 18.52 2.87
C GLY A 108 1.57 17.85 3.98
N CYS A 109 2.43 16.89 3.64
CA CYS A 109 3.40 16.27 4.53
C CYS A 109 4.69 17.09 4.59
N ARG A 110 5.40 17.08 5.73
CA ARG A 110 6.71 17.74 5.91
C ARG A 110 7.77 16.74 6.31
N ILE A 111 8.93 16.78 5.66
CA ILE A 111 10.13 16.09 6.12
C ILE A 111 10.73 16.95 7.23
N VAL A 112 10.86 16.39 8.44
CA VAL A 112 11.24 17.12 9.65
C VAL A 112 12.57 16.67 10.24
N GLY A 113 13.19 15.62 9.70
CA GLY A 113 14.46 15.11 10.17
C GLY A 113 14.84 13.80 9.50
N GLY A 114 15.83 13.15 10.05
CA GLY A 114 16.32 11.87 9.57
C GLY A 114 17.72 11.56 10.04
N ASP A 115 18.31 10.51 9.46
CA ASP A 115 19.67 10.06 9.72
C ASP A 115 20.35 9.62 8.44
N THR A 116 21.69 9.59 8.43
CA THR A 116 22.46 9.14 7.28
C THR A 116 23.63 8.27 7.74
N THR A 117 23.70 7.07 7.16
CA THR A 117 24.81 6.15 7.40
C THR A 117 25.45 5.70 6.09
N HIS A 118 26.65 5.16 6.15
CA HIS A 118 27.26 4.55 4.97
C HIS A 118 26.91 3.07 4.84
N VAL A 119 26.82 2.60 3.60
CA VAL A 119 26.66 1.18 3.27
C VAL A 119 27.73 0.74 2.28
N LYS A 120 28.09 -0.55 2.32
CA LYS A 120 29.10 -1.13 1.43
C LYS A 120 28.51 -1.47 0.04
N HIS A 121 27.27 -1.91 -0.01
CA HIS A 121 26.62 -2.47 -1.20
C HIS A 121 25.37 -1.67 -1.59
N GLU A 122 24.19 -2.25 -1.42
CA GLU A 122 22.93 -1.66 -1.84
C GLU A 122 22.57 -0.43 -1.02
N GLN A 123 22.20 0.64 -1.69
CA GLN A 123 21.68 1.84 -1.06
C GLN A 123 20.22 1.65 -0.65
N PHE A 124 19.81 2.33 0.41
CA PHE A 124 18.42 2.33 0.83
C PHE A 124 17.95 3.70 1.31
N VAL A 125 16.67 3.89 1.22
CA VAL A 125 15.93 5.01 1.79
C VAL A 125 14.81 4.42 2.64
N VAL A 126 14.77 4.74 3.92
CA VAL A 126 13.66 4.37 4.80
C VAL A 126 12.91 5.64 5.17
N VAL A 127 11.62 5.67 4.92
CA VAL A 127 10.75 6.76 5.35
C VAL A 127 9.88 6.24 6.48
N THR A 128 9.89 6.95 7.61
CA THR A 128 8.91 6.77 8.69
C THR A 128 7.98 7.95 8.65
N MET A 129 6.68 7.71 8.58
CA MET A 129 5.68 8.76 8.42
C MET A 129 4.65 8.71 9.54
N LEU A 130 4.32 9.88 10.06
CA LEU A 130 3.23 10.11 10.99
C LEU A 130 2.09 10.82 10.27
N GLY A 131 0.90 10.25 10.40
CA GLY A 131 -0.36 10.83 9.95
C GLY A 131 -1.40 10.85 11.07
N GLU A 132 -2.61 11.22 10.72
CA GLU A 132 -3.75 11.25 11.64
C GLU A 132 -5.04 10.88 10.91
N ALA A 133 -5.94 10.18 11.58
CA ALA A 133 -7.29 9.92 11.12
C ALA A 133 -8.26 10.02 12.31
N GLU A 134 -9.39 10.72 12.12
CA GLU A 134 -10.45 10.78 13.16
C GLU A 134 -11.09 9.40 13.37
N ARG A 135 -11.31 8.67 12.27
CA ARG A 135 -11.81 7.30 12.25
C ARG A 135 -10.92 6.47 11.30
N PRO A 136 -9.84 5.85 11.82
CA PRO A 136 -9.03 4.97 10.99
C PRO A 136 -9.85 3.82 10.44
N VAL A 137 -9.81 3.61 9.14
CA VAL A 137 -10.39 2.43 8.50
C VAL A 137 -9.34 1.34 8.51
N MET A 138 -9.71 0.17 9.04
CA MET A 138 -8.83 -0.98 9.13
C MET A 138 -8.96 -1.84 7.87
N ARG A 139 -7.97 -2.70 7.59
CA ARG A 139 -8.07 -3.71 6.53
C ARG A 139 -9.09 -4.81 6.86
N THR A 140 -9.47 -4.94 8.13
CA THR A 140 -10.51 -5.86 8.60
C THR A 140 -11.76 -5.08 8.99
N GLY A 141 -12.94 -5.65 8.78
CA GLY A 141 -14.21 -5.00 9.08
C GLY A 141 -15.29 -5.22 8.01
N SER A 142 -14.89 -5.82 6.88
CA SER A 142 -15.80 -6.19 5.79
C SER A 142 -16.96 -7.04 6.28
N LYS A 143 -18.17 -6.76 5.80
CA LYS A 143 -19.42 -7.46 6.14
C LYS A 143 -19.88 -8.33 4.96
N ILE A 144 -20.48 -9.47 5.26
CA ILE A 144 -21.06 -10.36 4.21
C ILE A 144 -22.08 -9.56 3.41
N GLY A 145 -21.94 -9.61 2.08
CA GLY A 145 -22.78 -8.87 1.14
C GLY A 145 -22.18 -7.55 0.66
N ASP A 146 -21.11 -7.05 1.31
CA ASP A 146 -20.44 -5.82 0.86
C ASP A 146 -19.97 -5.91 -0.59
N SER A 147 -20.08 -4.80 -1.30
CA SER A 147 -19.42 -4.60 -2.58
C SER A 147 -17.93 -4.33 -2.38
N VAL A 148 -17.09 -4.93 -3.23
CA VAL A 148 -15.64 -4.77 -3.24
C VAL A 148 -15.23 -3.84 -4.38
N PHE A 149 -14.56 -2.75 -4.06
CA PHE A 149 -14.13 -1.74 -5.02
C PHE A 149 -12.62 -1.61 -5.10
N VAL A 150 -12.14 -1.21 -6.27
CA VAL A 150 -10.75 -0.79 -6.46
C VAL A 150 -10.70 0.54 -7.22
N THR A 151 -9.71 1.37 -6.87
CA THR A 151 -9.40 2.58 -7.63
C THR A 151 -8.43 2.28 -8.78
N GLY A 152 -8.46 3.10 -9.82
CA GLY A 152 -7.45 3.15 -10.88
C GLY A 152 -7.37 1.94 -11.78
N LYS A 153 -6.14 1.54 -12.13
CA LYS A 153 -5.84 0.41 -13.03
C LYS A 153 -4.70 -0.42 -12.48
N LEU A 154 -4.88 -1.73 -12.46
CA LEU A 154 -3.94 -2.68 -11.87
C LEU A 154 -2.95 -3.27 -12.88
N GLY A 155 -1.80 -3.74 -12.36
CA GLY A 155 -0.76 -4.39 -13.14
C GLY A 155 -0.03 -3.44 -14.09
N THR A 156 -0.02 -2.13 -13.80
CA THR A 156 0.47 -1.09 -14.72
C THR A 156 1.99 -1.00 -14.79
N GLY A 157 2.71 -1.43 -13.76
CA GLY A 157 4.15 -1.29 -13.63
C GLY A 157 4.63 0.16 -13.44
N ARG A 158 3.75 1.09 -13.09
CA ARG A 158 4.08 2.51 -12.86
C ARG A 158 4.64 2.81 -11.47
N HIS A 159 5.27 1.86 -10.85
CA HIS A 159 5.73 1.87 -9.46
C HIS A 159 6.68 3.03 -9.07
N LEU A 160 7.30 3.70 -10.03
CA LEU A 160 8.17 4.87 -9.78
C LEU A 160 7.44 6.22 -9.90
N THR A 161 6.17 6.21 -10.36
CA THR A 161 5.43 7.44 -10.71
C THR A 161 3.97 7.41 -10.29
N PHE A 162 3.56 6.40 -9.53
CA PHE A 162 2.19 6.34 -9.01
C PHE A 162 1.87 7.54 -8.11
N VAL A 163 0.60 7.85 -8.00
CA VAL A 163 0.10 8.93 -7.16
C VAL A 163 -0.75 8.32 -6.04
N PRO A 164 -0.32 8.42 -4.78
CA PRO A 164 -1.08 7.91 -3.63
C PRO A 164 -2.50 8.48 -3.58
N ARG A 165 -3.47 7.68 -3.21
CA ARG A 165 -4.90 7.98 -3.23
C ARG A 165 -5.38 8.74 -1.97
N VAL A 166 -4.54 9.61 -1.42
CA VAL A 166 -4.82 10.34 -0.16
C VAL A 166 -6.10 11.17 -0.24
N LYS A 167 -6.34 11.84 -1.36
CA LYS A 167 -7.54 12.68 -1.52
C LYS A 167 -8.80 11.83 -1.65
N GLU A 168 -8.70 10.78 -2.45
CA GLU A 168 -9.76 9.81 -2.70
C GLU A 168 -10.16 9.09 -1.42
N ALA A 169 -9.18 8.55 -0.68
CA ALA A 169 -9.41 7.85 0.58
C ALA A 169 -10.08 8.74 1.64
N ARG A 170 -9.56 9.95 1.84
CA ARG A 170 -10.14 10.89 2.79
C ARG A 170 -11.57 11.29 2.43
N TRP A 171 -11.84 11.45 1.13
CA TRP A 171 -13.18 11.73 0.67
C TRP A 171 -14.12 10.54 0.89
N LEU A 172 -13.66 9.30 0.62
CA LEU A 172 -14.42 8.08 0.88
C LEU A 172 -14.84 7.99 2.36
N VAL A 173 -13.89 8.08 3.29
CA VAL A 173 -14.18 7.92 4.73
C VAL A 173 -14.97 9.06 5.34
N HIS A 174 -14.98 10.23 4.68
CA HIS A 174 -15.79 11.37 5.11
C HIS A 174 -17.25 11.24 4.68
N ASN A 175 -17.52 10.65 3.52
CA ASN A 175 -18.85 10.65 2.90
C ASN A 175 -19.55 9.29 3.00
N PHE A 176 -18.84 8.18 3.27
CA PHE A 176 -19.37 6.82 3.28
C PHE A 176 -18.89 6.03 4.50
N ASP A 177 -19.67 5.01 4.90
CA ASP A 177 -19.27 4.04 5.90
C ASP A 177 -18.41 2.94 5.25
N ILE A 178 -17.12 3.21 5.08
CA ILE A 178 -16.16 2.25 4.52
C ILE A 178 -15.87 1.20 5.60
N HIS A 179 -16.22 -0.07 5.32
CA HIS A 179 -16.10 -1.15 6.28
C HIS A 179 -14.66 -1.66 6.42
N ALA A 180 -13.93 -1.75 5.30
CA ALA A 180 -12.51 -2.10 5.29
C ALA A 180 -11.81 -1.43 4.10
N MET A 181 -10.53 -1.14 4.25
CA MET A 181 -9.70 -0.56 3.20
C MET A 181 -8.25 -0.98 3.36
N ILE A 182 -7.54 -1.14 2.25
CA ILE A 182 -6.11 -1.45 2.16
C ILE A 182 -5.57 -0.87 0.85
N ASP A 183 -4.29 -0.57 0.75
CA ASP A 183 -3.66 -0.32 -0.54
C ASP A 183 -3.15 -1.62 -1.20
N LEU A 184 -2.91 -1.58 -2.50
CA LEU A 184 -2.43 -2.71 -3.29
C LEU A 184 -0.92 -2.59 -3.52
N SER A 185 -0.13 -3.15 -2.60
CA SER A 185 1.33 -3.12 -2.61
C SER A 185 1.96 -4.40 -3.15
N ASP A 186 1.38 -5.58 -2.84
CA ASP A 186 1.90 -6.89 -3.26
C ASP A 186 1.15 -7.48 -4.47
N GLY A 187 0.06 -6.84 -4.87
CA GLY A 187 -0.83 -7.26 -5.94
C GLY A 187 -2.15 -7.84 -5.44
N LEU A 188 -3.22 -7.59 -6.19
CA LEU A 188 -4.59 -7.89 -5.79
C LEU A 188 -4.77 -9.31 -5.20
N ALA A 189 -4.13 -10.33 -5.80
CA ALA A 189 -4.26 -11.72 -5.34
C ALA A 189 -3.67 -11.98 -3.94
N SER A 190 -2.74 -11.15 -3.46
CA SER A 190 -2.21 -11.19 -2.11
C SER A 190 -2.99 -10.28 -1.17
N ASP A 191 -3.15 -9.02 -1.53
CA ASP A 191 -3.65 -7.97 -0.64
C ASP A 191 -5.12 -8.17 -0.27
N VAL A 192 -5.95 -8.65 -1.21
CA VAL A 192 -7.37 -8.96 -0.97
C VAL A 192 -7.58 -9.98 0.15
N LYS A 193 -6.62 -10.85 0.43
CA LYS A 193 -6.67 -11.85 1.51
C LYS A 193 -6.58 -11.21 2.90
N HIS A 194 -5.98 -10.02 2.99
CA HIS A 194 -5.85 -9.29 4.24
C HIS A 194 -7.18 -8.73 4.75
N LEU A 195 -8.21 -8.65 3.91
CA LEU A 195 -9.55 -8.31 4.35
C LEU A 195 -10.17 -9.38 5.28
N GLY A 196 -9.55 -10.57 5.38
CA GLY A 196 -9.84 -11.59 6.39
C GLY A 196 -11.17 -12.34 6.26
N VAL A 197 -11.90 -12.11 5.16
CA VAL A 197 -13.23 -12.68 4.86
C VAL A 197 -13.23 -13.48 3.56
N GLY A 198 -14.34 -14.15 3.25
CA GLY A 198 -14.56 -14.72 1.93
C GLY A 198 -14.84 -13.62 0.91
N ILE A 199 -14.16 -13.66 -0.24
CA ILE A 199 -14.39 -12.70 -1.33
C ILE A 199 -14.51 -13.46 -2.64
N ASP A 200 -15.50 -13.07 -3.45
CA ASP A 200 -15.62 -13.54 -4.83
C ASP A 200 -15.42 -12.35 -5.78
N LEU A 201 -14.36 -12.42 -6.58
CA LEU A 201 -13.98 -11.42 -7.56
C LEU A 201 -14.52 -11.80 -8.93
N ASP A 202 -14.94 -10.82 -9.71
CA ASP A 202 -15.32 -10.95 -11.12
C ASP A 202 -14.12 -10.61 -12.01
N ALA A 203 -13.61 -11.59 -12.74
CA ALA A 203 -12.43 -11.44 -13.60
C ALA A 203 -12.65 -10.38 -14.70
N ALA A 204 -13.87 -10.24 -15.21
CA ALA A 204 -14.20 -9.29 -16.28
C ALA A 204 -14.17 -7.84 -15.78
N GLU A 205 -14.45 -7.63 -14.50
CA GLU A 205 -14.47 -6.29 -13.89
C GLU A 205 -13.12 -5.82 -13.37
N ILE A 206 -12.11 -6.70 -13.21
CA ILE A 206 -10.79 -6.31 -12.73
C ILE A 206 -10.13 -5.32 -13.71
N PRO A 207 -9.80 -4.08 -13.29
CA PRO A 207 -9.31 -3.04 -14.19
C PRO A 207 -7.84 -3.25 -14.54
N GLY A 208 -7.55 -4.13 -15.48
CA GLY A 208 -6.19 -4.41 -15.92
C GLY A 208 -6.13 -5.68 -16.76
N ARG A 209 -4.91 -6.04 -17.16
CA ARG A 209 -4.66 -7.25 -17.94
C ARG A 209 -4.35 -8.40 -17.00
N LEU A 210 -5.14 -9.47 -17.02
CA LEU A 210 -4.79 -10.70 -16.30
C LEU A 210 -3.65 -11.44 -17.03
N PRO A 211 -2.70 -12.09 -16.30
CA PRO A 211 -2.62 -12.20 -14.84
C PRO A 211 -1.93 -11.01 -14.15
N ALA A 212 -1.37 -10.03 -14.88
CA ALA A 212 -0.60 -8.93 -14.31
C ALA A 212 -1.37 -8.13 -13.26
N ALA A 213 -2.67 -7.86 -13.49
CA ALA A 213 -3.53 -7.15 -12.54
C ALA A 213 -3.73 -7.90 -11.22
N LEU A 214 -3.57 -9.24 -11.21
CA LEU A 214 -3.65 -10.05 -10.01
C LEU A 214 -2.33 -10.13 -9.25
N THR A 215 -1.21 -10.22 -9.99
CA THR A 215 0.06 -10.70 -9.42
C THR A 215 1.18 -9.67 -9.36
N ARG A 216 1.07 -8.58 -10.13
CA ARG A 216 2.06 -7.51 -10.10
C ARG A 216 1.74 -6.59 -8.93
N GLY A 217 2.67 -6.45 -8.03
CA GLY A 217 2.60 -5.48 -6.94
C GLY A 217 2.93 -4.06 -7.37
N GLU A 218 2.93 -3.17 -6.40
CA GLU A 218 3.31 -1.77 -6.48
C GLU A 218 2.38 -0.91 -7.36
N ASP A 219 1.08 -1.25 -7.39
CA ASP A 219 0.05 -0.40 -8.01
C ASP A 219 -0.36 0.75 -7.08
N PHE A 220 -0.38 0.53 -5.75
CA PHE A 220 -0.74 1.51 -4.73
C PHE A 220 -2.09 2.18 -4.99
N GLU A 221 -3.04 1.38 -5.47
CA GLU A 221 -4.44 1.73 -5.59
C GLU A 221 -5.19 1.27 -4.32
N LEU A 222 -6.33 1.87 -4.01
CA LEU A 222 -7.14 1.45 -2.87
C LEU A 222 -8.02 0.26 -3.24
N LEU A 223 -8.08 -0.72 -2.36
CA LEU A 223 -9.07 -1.78 -2.32
C LEU A 223 -9.92 -1.56 -1.08
N PHE A 224 -11.25 -1.49 -1.23
CA PHE A 224 -12.13 -1.23 -0.09
C PHE A 224 -13.49 -1.91 -0.24
N THR A 225 -14.21 -1.99 0.88
CA THR A 225 -15.55 -2.58 0.95
C THR A 225 -16.55 -1.63 1.60
N LEU A 226 -17.79 -1.65 1.11
CA LEU A 226 -18.90 -0.88 1.68
C LEU A 226 -20.25 -1.59 1.41
N ASP A 227 -21.28 -1.12 2.12
CA ASP A 227 -22.65 -1.61 1.95
C ASP A 227 -23.12 -1.41 0.50
N PRO A 228 -23.67 -2.44 -0.16
CA PRO A 228 -24.18 -2.34 -1.53
C PRO A 228 -25.29 -1.29 -1.70
N ARG A 229 -26.00 -0.91 -0.64
CA ARG A 229 -27.00 0.17 -0.66
C ARG A 229 -26.38 1.54 -0.93
N GLU A 230 -25.10 1.75 -0.63
CA GLU A 230 -24.38 2.99 -0.85
C GLU A 230 -23.73 3.10 -2.24
N VAL A 231 -23.67 2.02 -3.01
CA VAL A 231 -22.99 1.95 -4.32
C VAL A 231 -23.48 2.99 -5.31
N THR A 232 -24.79 3.17 -5.42
CA THR A 232 -25.39 4.18 -6.34
C THR A 232 -24.98 5.59 -5.96
N ALA A 233 -25.02 5.92 -4.68
CA ALA A 233 -24.58 7.22 -4.16
C ALA A 233 -23.10 7.43 -4.38
N LEU A 234 -22.27 6.43 -4.09
CA LEU A 234 -20.83 6.45 -4.31
C LEU A 234 -20.49 6.75 -5.78
N ARG A 235 -21.06 6.01 -6.72
CA ARG A 235 -20.83 6.21 -8.17
C ARG A 235 -21.27 7.60 -8.65
N THR A 236 -22.40 8.09 -8.17
CA THR A 236 -22.94 9.40 -8.55
C THR A 236 -22.10 10.56 -8.01
N GLN A 237 -21.57 10.40 -6.80
CA GLN A 237 -20.81 11.44 -6.12
C GLN A 237 -19.30 11.37 -6.40
N TRP A 238 -18.78 10.29 -6.99
CA TRP A 238 -17.37 10.15 -7.34
C TRP A 238 -16.97 11.13 -8.44
N LYS A 239 -16.19 12.16 -8.09
CA LYS A 239 -15.76 13.24 -9.03
C LYS A 239 -14.26 13.22 -9.30
N PHE A 240 -13.55 12.18 -8.84
CA PHE A 240 -12.12 12.05 -9.11
C PHE A 240 -11.85 11.54 -10.53
N PRO A 241 -10.74 11.95 -11.16
CA PRO A 241 -10.38 11.48 -12.51
C PRO A 241 -9.93 10.00 -12.52
N VAL A 242 -9.56 9.47 -11.36
CA VAL A 242 -9.24 8.05 -11.22
C VAL A 242 -10.51 7.21 -11.28
N LYS A 243 -10.50 6.15 -12.10
CA LYS A 243 -11.63 5.25 -12.25
C LYS A 243 -11.90 4.52 -10.94
N LEU A 244 -13.17 4.36 -10.59
CA LEU A 244 -13.65 3.52 -9.51
C LEU A 244 -14.35 2.31 -10.13
N THR A 245 -13.94 1.10 -9.72
CA THR A 245 -14.49 -0.15 -10.30
C THR A 245 -14.92 -1.10 -9.18
N GLU A 246 -16.15 -1.57 -9.22
CA GLU A 246 -16.61 -2.68 -8.41
C GLU A 246 -16.09 -3.97 -9.03
N ILE A 247 -15.37 -4.77 -8.26
CA ILE A 247 -14.65 -5.95 -8.75
C ILE A 247 -15.11 -7.26 -8.10
N GLY A 248 -16.13 -7.22 -7.25
CA GLY A 248 -16.62 -8.42 -6.59
C GLY A 248 -17.43 -8.14 -5.33
N ARG A 249 -17.63 -9.17 -4.55
CA ARG A 249 -18.46 -9.14 -3.32
C ARG A 249 -17.85 -9.93 -2.19
N VAL A 250 -18.15 -9.50 -0.97
CA VAL A 250 -17.86 -10.24 0.26
C VAL A 250 -18.89 -11.35 0.40
N VAL A 251 -18.41 -12.59 0.54
CA VAL A 251 -19.25 -13.80 0.64
C VAL A 251 -19.00 -14.55 1.95
N ARG A 252 -19.89 -15.47 2.29
CA ARG A 252 -19.70 -16.33 3.47
C ARG A 252 -18.47 -17.21 3.33
N GLY A 253 -17.78 -17.42 4.44
CA GLY A 253 -16.59 -18.27 4.55
C GLY A 253 -15.29 -17.48 4.55
N ARG A 254 -14.21 -18.12 4.14
CA ARG A 254 -12.86 -17.54 4.05
C ARG A 254 -12.24 -17.84 2.69
N GLY A 255 -11.22 -17.07 2.35
CA GLY A 255 -10.48 -17.23 1.11
C GLY A 255 -11.06 -16.44 -0.05
N VAL A 256 -10.29 -16.33 -1.12
CA VAL A 256 -10.62 -15.54 -2.30
C VAL A 256 -10.97 -16.46 -3.46
N ARG A 257 -12.01 -16.12 -4.19
CA ARG A 257 -12.43 -16.75 -5.43
C ARG A 257 -12.32 -15.76 -6.58
N LEU A 258 -12.17 -16.30 -7.76
CA LEU A 258 -12.26 -15.58 -9.02
C LEU A 258 -13.28 -16.34 -9.88
N ASP A 259 -14.39 -15.71 -10.21
CA ASP A 259 -15.54 -16.34 -10.90
C ASP A 259 -15.99 -17.64 -10.21
N GLY A 260 -16.17 -17.59 -8.88
CA GLY A 260 -16.59 -18.71 -8.05
C GLY A 260 -15.52 -19.79 -7.79
N ARG A 261 -14.34 -19.73 -8.44
CA ARG A 261 -13.25 -20.71 -8.29
C ARG A 261 -12.17 -20.20 -7.35
N PRO A 262 -11.53 -21.06 -6.51
CA PRO A 262 -10.47 -20.64 -5.62
C PRO A 262 -9.33 -19.92 -6.36
N LEU A 263 -8.98 -18.71 -5.92
CA LEU A 263 -7.87 -17.94 -6.47
C LEU A 263 -6.54 -18.50 -5.96
N THR A 264 -5.79 -19.16 -6.85
CA THR A 264 -4.47 -19.76 -6.54
C THR A 264 -3.30 -18.84 -6.85
N ALA A 265 -3.52 -17.77 -7.60
CA ALA A 265 -2.50 -16.77 -7.90
C ALA A 265 -1.94 -16.16 -6.60
N LYS A 266 -0.66 -15.77 -6.67
CA LYS A 266 0.06 -15.12 -5.57
C LYS A 266 0.63 -13.80 -6.09
N GLY A 267 0.64 -12.80 -5.25
CA GLY A 267 1.37 -11.57 -5.47
C GLY A 267 2.86 -11.71 -5.14
N TYR A 268 3.50 -10.60 -4.91
CA TYR A 268 4.91 -10.53 -4.53
C TYR A 268 5.14 -11.09 -3.12
N ASP A 269 6.32 -11.66 -2.89
CA ASP A 269 6.81 -12.11 -1.57
C ASP A 269 8.32 -11.85 -1.55
N HIS A 270 8.80 -11.09 -0.57
CA HIS A 270 10.21 -10.79 -0.41
C HIS A 270 11.07 -12.03 -0.13
N PHE A 271 10.49 -13.07 0.44
CA PHE A 271 11.19 -14.32 0.81
C PHE A 271 10.47 -15.55 0.26
N PRO A 272 10.41 -15.72 -1.08
CA PRO A 272 9.70 -16.85 -1.67
C PRO A 272 10.33 -18.16 -1.21
N LYS A 273 9.49 -19.08 -0.73
CA LYS A 273 9.94 -20.42 -0.36
C LYS A 273 10.53 -21.13 -1.59
N ARG A 274 11.65 -21.82 -1.42
CA ARG A 274 12.13 -22.74 -2.46
C ARG A 274 11.04 -23.78 -2.72
N ARG A 275 10.74 -24.01 -4.01
CA ARG A 275 9.89 -25.11 -4.45
C ARG A 275 10.60 -26.42 -4.27
#